data_a69bc33071058bcaef069917271241b9
#
_entry.id   a69bc33071058bcaef069917271241b9
#
_cell.length_a   1.000
_cell.length_b   1.000
_cell.length_c   1.000
_cell.angle_alpha   90.00
_cell.angle_beta   90.00
_cell.angle_gamma   90.00
#
_symmetry.space_group_name_H-M   'P 1'
#
loop_
_entity.id
_entity.type
_entity.pdbx_description
1 polymer ?
#
loop_
_entity_poly.entity_id
_entity_poly.type
_entity_poly.pdbx_seq_one_letter_code
_entity_poly.pdbx_strand_id
1 'polypeptide(L)'
;TINDLIFAACCGGWPDSLNQKTREGKLFVAYNYLENICNTDVSAVDGVKRDPDRVRVLLRSLARNNSTLAKDQTIIDDINANFMDISRPTYYSYVDALKKLFVIEDNRGWSPNIKSKSAIRSGNKKVFIDPSIAVAALNANPKSMENDLETFGFIFENLCIRDLSVYTNSHGGKVSYYHDKSDLEIDCVVHLRDGRYA
;
A
#
# COMPACT_ATOMS: atom_id res chain seq x y z
N THR A 1 22.00 -1.79 -8.61
CA THR A 1 21.57 -0.77 -9.60
C THR A 1 20.11 -0.40 -9.37
N ILE A 2 19.63 0.69 -9.99
CA ILE A 2 18.21 1.07 -9.93
C ILE A 2 17.31 -0.03 -10.48
N ASN A 3 17.73 -0.73 -11.52
CA ASN A 3 16.96 -1.84 -12.12
C ASN A 3 16.81 -3.02 -11.16
N ASP A 4 17.79 -3.28 -10.30
CA ASP A 4 17.69 -4.33 -9.27
C ASP A 4 16.69 -3.91 -8.18
N LEU A 5 16.70 -2.63 -7.82
CA LEU A 5 15.75 -2.09 -6.85
C LEU A 5 14.31 -2.12 -7.39
N ILE A 6 14.10 -1.68 -8.64
CA ILE A 6 12.81 -1.78 -9.33
C ILE A 6 12.33 -3.22 -9.37
N PHE A 7 13.22 -4.15 -9.75
CA PHE A 7 12.88 -5.56 -9.77
C PHE A 7 12.49 -6.09 -8.39
N ALA A 8 13.24 -5.73 -7.34
CA ALA A 8 12.95 -6.15 -5.97
C ALA A 8 11.59 -5.63 -5.49
N ALA A 9 11.26 -4.37 -5.78
CA ALA A 9 9.96 -3.79 -5.44
C ALA A 9 8.79 -4.48 -6.19
N CYS A 10 8.99 -4.81 -7.47
CA CYS A 10 7.98 -5.52 -8.26
C CYS A 10 7.83 -7.00 -7.86
N CYS A 11 8.91 -7.64 -7.45
CA CYS A 11 8.93 -9.04 -7.01
C CYS A 11 8.29 -9.22 -5.63
N GLY A 12 8.50 -8.25 -4.72
CA GLY A 12 8.05 -8.32 -3.34
C GLY A 12 8.87 -9.25 -2.46
N GLY A 13 8.47 -9.30 -1.18
CA GLY A 13 9.11 -10.12 -0.14
C GLY A 13 8.50 -11.52 0.03
N TRP A 14 7.88 -12.08 -0.98
CA TRP A 14 7.17 -13.36 -0.91
C TRP A 14 8.14 -14.53 -0.81
N PRO A 15 8.04 -15.40 0.22
CA PRO A 15 8.89 -16.58 0.33
C PRO A 15 8.82 -17.50 -0.90
N ASP A 16 7.64 -17.61 -1.51
CA ASP A 16 7.46 -18.46 -2.70
C ASP A 16 8.22 -17.95 -3.92
N SER A 17 8.54 -16.65 -3.99
CA SER A 17 9.38 -16.10 -5.05
C SER A 17 10.81 -16.66 -5.02
N LEU A 18 11.30 -17.14 -3.86
CA LEU A 18 12.61 -17.74 -3.72
C LEU A 18 12.68 -19.12 -4.42
N ASN A 19 11.54 -19.81 -4.51
CA ASN A 19 11.41 -21.10 -5.17
C ASN A 19 11.32 -21.00 -6.69
N GLN A 20 11.07 -19.79 -7.23
CA GLN A 20 10.93 -19.57 -8.65
C GLN A 20 12.30 -19.47 -9.33
N LYS A 21 12.46 -20.22 -10.44
CA LYS A 21 13.72 -20.30 -11.18
C LYS A 21 13.94 -19.14 -12.15
N THR A 22 12.86 -18.49 -12.60
CA THR A 22 12.92 -17.40 -13.58
C THR A 22 12.51 -16.07 -12.97
N ARG A 23 12.96 -14.96 -13.57
CA ARG A 23 12.55 -13.61 -13.14
C ARG A 23 11.05 -13.41 -13.28
N GLU A 24 10.49 -13.90 -14.38
CA GLU A 24 9.05 -13.86 -14.69
C GLU A 24 8.25 -14.64 -13.63
N GLY A 25 8.70 -15.85 -13.28
CA GLY A 25 8.08 -16.67 -12.24
C GLY A 25 8.04 -15.95 -10.88
N LYS A 26 9.12 -15.23 -10.52
CA LYS A 26 9.16 -14.44 -9.28
C LYS A 26 8.14 -13.31 -9.26
N LEU A 27 7.99 -12.60 -10.38
CA LEU A 27 7.00 -11.53 -10.51
C LEU A 27 5.55 -12.05 -10.47
N PHE A 28 5.35 -13.27 -10.97
CA PHE A 28 4.03 -13.88 -11.07
C PHE A 28 3.44 -14.26 -9.69
N VAL A 29 4.27 -14.41 -8.67
CA VAL A 29 3.81 -14.72 -7.29
C VAL A 29 2.88 -13.62 -6.76
N ALA A 30 3.28 -12.36 -6.86
CA ALA A 30 2.44 -11.24 -6.41
C ALA A 30 1.14 -11.12 -7.20
N TYR A 31 1.20 -11.37 -8.52
CA TYR A 31 0.01 -11.37 -9.37
C TYR A 31 -0.98 -12.47 -8.97
N ASN A 32 -0.51 -13.70 -8.77
CA ASN A 32 -1.35 -14.81 -8.32
C ASN A 32 -1.97 -14.53 -6.93
N TYR A 33 -1.20 -13.90 -6.05
CA TYR A 33 -1.71 -13.51 -4.73
C TYR A 33 -2.83 -12.47 -4.86
N LEU A 34 -2.66 -11.45 -5.71
CA LEU A 34 -3.70 -10.47 -6.02
C LEU A 34 -4.99 -11.16 -6.54
N GLU A 35 -4.86 -12.10 -7.46
CA GLU A 35 -6.01 -12.84 -8.00
C GLU A 35 -6.72 -13.68 -6.94
N ASN A 36 -5.98 -14.29 -6.00
CA ASN A 36 -6.58 -15.02 -4.89
C ASN A 36 -7.33 -14.09 -3.93
N ILE A 37 -6.77 -12.92 -3.62
CA ILE A 37 -7.45 -11.88 -2.83
C ILE A 37 -8.79 -11.53 -3.48
N CYS A 38 -8.79 -11.22 -4.78
CA CYS A 38 -9.98 -10.78 -5.49
C CYS A 38 -11.05 -11.87 -5.58
N ASN A 39 -10.66 -13.08 -5.91
CA ASN A 39 -11.61 -14.16 -6.22
C ASN A 39 -12.11 -14.92 -4.99
N THR A 40 -11.32 -14.97 -3.91
CA THR A 40 -11.59 -15.85 -2.77
C THR A 40 -11.52 -15.14 -1.43
N ASP A 41 -10.35 -14.60 -1.07
CA ASP A 41 -10.03 -14.22 0.29
C ASP A 41 -10.88 -13.06 0.82
N VAL A 42 -11.14 -12.06 -0.03
CA VAL A 42 -11.91 -10.87 0.32
C VAL A 42 -13.36 -11.19 0.74
N SER A 43 -13.92 -12.28 0.25
CA SER A 43 -15.26 -12.76 0.64
C SER A 43 -15.19 -13.72 1.82
N ALA A 44 -14.11 -14.50 1.93
CA ALA A 44 -13.93 -15.48 3.00
C ALA A 44 -13.64 -14.84 4.36
N VAL A 45 -12.98 -13.67 4.40
CA VAL A 45 -12.50 -13.01 5.63
C VAL A 45 -13.60 -12.68 6.64
N ASP A 46 -14.82 -12.42 6.17
CA ASP A 46 -15.98 -12.10 7.02
C ASP A 46 -17.30 -12.71 6.51
N GLY A 47 -17.24 -13.58 5.50
CA GLY A 47 -18.40 -14.27 4.93
C GLY A 47 -19.30 -13.38 4.05
N VAL A 48 -18.93 -12.12 3.81
CA VAL A 48 -19.67 -11.21 2.95
C VAL A 48 -19.26 -11.43 1.50
N LYS A 49 -20.20 -11.85 0.66
CA LYS A 49 -19.93 -12.03 -0.78
C LYS A 49 -19.61 -10.69 -1.44
N ARG A 50 -18.42 -10.59 -2.04
CA ARG A 50 -17.94 -9.42 -2.78
C ARG A 50 -17.71 -9.77 -4.24
N ASP A 51 -17.95 -8.78 -5.09
CA ASP A 51 -17.70 -8.90 -6.53
C ASP A 51 -16.19 -8.78 -6.79
N PRO A 52 -15.53 -9.81 -7.38
CA PRO A 52 -14.10 -9.79 -7.68
C PRO A 52 -13.66 -8.63 -8.58
N ASP A 53 -14.50 -8.22 -9.54
CA ASP A 53 -14.15 -7.13 -10.45
C ASP A 53 -14.16 -5.78 -9.72
N ARG A 54 -15.09 -5.59 -8.78
CA ARG A 54 -15.08 -4.42 -7.90
C ARG A 54 -13.84 -4.39 -6.99
N VAL A 55 -13.39 -5.54 -6.51
CA VAL A 55 -12.15 -5.64 -5.73
C VAL A 55 -10.93 -5.25 -6.57
N ARG A 56 -10.83 -5.73 -7.81
CA ARG A 56 -9.74 -5.37 -8.73
C ARG A 56 -9.70 -3.88 -9.00
N VAL A 57 -10.86 -3.29 -9.30
CA VAL A 57 -10.98 -1.85 -9.55
C VAL A 57 -10.58 -1.04 -8.32
N LEU A 58 -11.04 -1.42 -7.13
CA LEU A 58 -10.66 -0.76 -5.89
C LEU A 58 -9.15 -0.87 -5.63
N LEU A 59 -8.57 -2.06 -5.77
CA LEU A 59 -7.12 -2.26 -5.59
C LEU A 59 -6.32 -1.43 -6.60
N ARG A 60 -6.77 -1.32 -7.84
CA ARG A 60 -6.14 -0.49 -8.85
C ARG A 60 -6.20 1.00 -8.49
N SER A 61 -7.34 1.50 -8.03
CA SER A 61 -7.48 2.90 -7.60
C SER A 61 -6.63 3.19 -6.35
N LEU A 62 -6.59 2.26 -5.38
CA LEU A 62 -5.70 2.35 -4.22
C LEU A 62 -4.23 2.36 -4.64
N ALA A 63 -3.83 1.54 -5.61
CA ALA A 63 -2.46 1.47 -6.10
C ALA A 63 -2.02 2.76 -6.83
N ARG A 64 -2.93 3.41 -7.57
CA ARG A 64 -2.70 4.74 -8.17
C ARG A 64 -2.50 5.85 -7.13
N ASN A 65 -3.06 5.67 -5.95
CA ASN A 65 -2.98 6.59 -4.83
C ASN A 65 -2.10 6.05 -3.69
N ASN A 66 -1.27 5.03 -3.96
CA ASN A 66 -0.39 4.42 -2.97
C ASN A 66 0.58 5.43 -2.38
N SER A 67 0.77 5.38 -1.06
CA SER A 67 1.65 6.29 -0.32
C SER A 67 1.27 7.77 -0.37
N THR A 68 0.08 8.12 -0.85
CA THR A 68 -0.38 9.52 -0.92
C THR A 68 -1.39 9.86 0.18
N LEU A 69 -1.61 11.15 0.40
CA LEU A 69 -2.66 11.68 1.29
C LEU A 69 -4.04 11.73 0.61
N ALA A 70 -4.28 10.90 -0.40
CA ALA A 70 -5.56 10.85 -1.09
C ALA A 70 -6.70 10.54 -0.11
N LYS A 71 -7.74 11.37 -0.18
CA LYS A 71 -8.96 11.15 0.61
C LYS A 71 -9.75 9.98 0.05
N ASP A 72 -10.50 9.29 0.92
CA ASP A 72 -11.42 8.21 0.48
C ASP A 72 -12.36 8.67 -0.63
N GLN A 73 -12.81 9.94 -0.59
CA GLN A 73 -13.66 10.49 -1.65
C GLN A 73 -12.93 10.54 -3.01
N THR A 74 -11.66 10.89 -3.03
CA THR A 74 -10.85 10.89 -4.27
C THR A 74 -10.77 9.50 -4.90
N ILE A 75 -10.63 8.45 -4.08
CA ILE A 75 -10.60 7.06 -4.54
C ILE A 75 -11.99 6.63 -5.05
N ILE A 76 -13.05 6.99 -4.34
CA ILE A 76 -14.44 6.72 -4.76
C ILE A 76 -14.73 7.40 -6.09
N ASP A 77 -14.35 8.68 -6.24
CA ASP A 77 -14.55 9.46 -7.46
C ASP A 77 -13.76 8.87 -8.64
N ASP A 78 -12.52 8.41 -8.41
CA ASP A 78 -11.70 7.74 -9.43
C ASP A 78 -12.36 6.44 -9.91
N ILE A 79 -12.92 5.64 -9.00
CA ILE A 79 -13.64 4.40 -9.34
C ILE A 79 -14.90 4.75 -10.16
N ASN A 80 -15.71 5.69 -9.69
CA ASN A 80 -16.96 6.06 -10.33
C ASN A 80 -16.77 6.70 -11.70
N ALA A 81 -15.69 7.48 -11.88
CA ALA A 81 -15.41 8.14 -13.16
C ALA A 81 -14.89 7.17 -14.24
N ASN A 82 -14.20 6.09 -13.85
CA ASN A 82 -13.40 5.30 -14.80
C ASN A 82 -13.89 3.86 -14.97
N PHE A 83 -14.71 3.33 -14.03
CA PHE A 83 -14.95 1.88 -14.01
C PHE A 83 -16.42 1.51 -13.73
N MET A 84 -16.92 1.75 -12.52
CA MET A 84 -18.24 1.36 -12.07
C MET A 84 -18.66 2.13 -10.82
N ASP A 85 -19.97 2.33 -10.64
CA ASP A 85 -20.48 3.01 -9.46
C ASP A 85 -20.21 2.19 -8.18
N ILE A 86 -19.59 2.85 -7.20
CA ILE A 86 -19.42 2.33 -5.85
C ILE A 86 -20.01 3.31 -4.83
N SER A 87 -20.89 2.84 -3.97
CA SER A 87 -21.39 3.65 -2.87
C SER A 87 -20.36 3.75 -1.75
N ARG A 88 -20.40 4.83 -0.97
CA ARG A 88 -19.51 5.02 0.18
C ARG A 88 -19.55 3.86 1.19
N PRO A 89 -20.73 3.32 1.60
CA PRO A 89 -20.76 2.14 2.48
C PRO A 89 -20.12 0.90 1.86
N THR A 90 -20.33 0.68 0.56
CA THR A 90 -19.68 -0.42 -0.17
C THR A 90 -18.17 -0.27 -0.18
N TYR A 91 -17.66 0.93 -0.49
CA TYR A 91 -16.24 1.24 -0.44
C TYR A 91 -15.61 0.88 0.92
N TYR A 92 -16.22 1.34 2.03
CA TYR A 92 -15.69 1.03 3.36
C TYR A 92 -15.75 -0.46 3.69
N SER A 93 -16.81 -1.17 3.31
CA SER A 93 -16.89 -2.62 3.50
C SER A 93 -15.75 -3.37 2.80
N TYR A 94 -15.39 -2.94 1.60
CA TYR A 94 -14.28 -3.55 0.83
C TYR A 94 -12.92 -3.19 1.44
N VAL A 95 -12.70 -1.92 1.78
CA VAL A 95 -11.46 -1.45 2.44
C VAL A 95 -11.24 -2.17 3.76
N ASP A 96 -12.28 -2.34 4.58
CA ASP A 96 -12.19 -3.05 5.85
C ASP A 96 -11.81 -4.53 5.67
N ALA A 97 -12.35 -5.19 4.65
CA ALA A 97 -11.96 -6.56 4.31
C ALA A 97 -10.49 -6.65 3.89
N LEU A 98 -10.02 -5.72 3.04
CA LEU A 98 -8.62 -5.67 2.62
C LEU A 98 -7.67 -5.40 3.79
N LYS A 99 -8.07 -4.57 4.76
CA LYS A 99 -7.31 -4.34 6.00
C LYS A 99 -7.28 -5.57 6.90
N LYS A 100 -8.40 -6.29 7.07
CA LYS A 100 -8.45 -7.55 7.81
C LYS A 100 -7.58 -8.64 7.21
N LEU A 101 -7.42 -8.63 5.88
CA LEU A 101 -6.54 -9.54 5.14
C LEU A 101 -5.07 -9.10 5.15
N PHE A 102 -4.74 -7.96 5.76
CA PHE A 102 -3.41 -7.38 5.71
C PHE A 102 -2.91 -7.14 4.27
N VAL A 103 -3.80 -6.73 3.37
CA VAL A 103 -3.44 -6.35 2.00
C VAL A 103 -3.02 -4.88 1.94
N ILE A 104 -3.74 -4.04 2.69
CA ILE A 104 -3.47 -2.61 2.85
C ILE A 104 -3.47 -2.23 4.32
N GLU A 105 -2.74 -1.17 4.64
CA GLU A 105 -2.73 -0.57 5.96
C GLU A 105 -2.74 0.96 5.90
N ASP A 106 -3.00 1.59 7.04
CA ASP A 106 -2.93 3.04 7.18
C ASP A 106 -1.58 3.43 7.79
N ASN A 107 -0.72 4.08 7.01
CA ASN A 107 0.43 4.79 7.54
C ASN A 107 -0.05 6.12 8.12
N ARG A 108 0.15 6.30 9.43
CA ARG A 108 -0.41 7.41 10.21
C ARG A 108 0.57 8.57 10.32
N GLY A 109 0.02 9.78 10.34
CA GLY A 109 0.81 10.96 10.65
C GLY A 109 1.39 10.91 12.07
N TRP A 110 2.66 11.31 12.21
CA TRP A 110 3.36 11.44 13.48
C TRP A 110 3.68 12.91 13.77
N SER A 111 3.89 13.23 15.03
CA SER A 111 4.38 14.54 15.47
C SER A 111 5.19 14.37 16.77
N PRO A 112 6.32 15.08 16.91
CA PRO A 112 7.10 15.07 18.15
C PRO A 112 6.32 15.63 19.33
N ASN A 113 5.31 16.44 19.08
CA ASN A 113 4.45 16.99 20.11
C ASN A 113 3.27 16.07 20.41
N ILE A 114 3.26 15.43 21.57
CA ILE A 114 2.22 14.49 22.03
C ILE A 114 0.79 15.08 21.95
N LYS A 115 0.64 16.39 22.16
CA LYS A 115 -0.65 17.09 22.10
C LYS A 115 -0.94 17.70 20.72
N SER A 116 -0.18 17.35 19.70
CA SER A 116 -0.36 17.91 18.37
C SER A 116 -1.72 17.54 17.77
N LYS A 117 -2.54 18.55 17.54
CA LYS A 117 -3.81 18.40 16.82
C LYS A 117 -3.57 18.17 15.30
N SER A 118 -2.41 18.56 14.79
CA SER A 118 -2.07 18.36 13.36
C SER A 118 -1.85 16.89 13.03
N ALA A 119 -1.14 16.14 13.86
CA ALA A 119 -0.96 14.69 13.67
C ALA A 119 -2.29 13.91 13.65
N ILE A 120 -3.29 14.37 14.42
CA ILE A 120 -4.62 13.75 14.46
C ILE A 120 -5.48 14.14 13.25
N ARG A 121 -5.24 15.34 12.69
CA ARG A 121 -6.01 15.89 11.55
C ARG A 121 -5.43 15.55 10.19
N SER A 122 -4.16 15.16 10.15
CA SER A 122 -3.56 14.64 8.92
C SER A 122 -4.28 13.35 8.54
N GLY A 123 -4.65 13.21 7.29
CA GLY A 123 -5.19 11.95 6.77
C GLY A 123 -4.20 10.80 6.97
N ASN A 124 -4.63 9.58 6.74
CA ASN A 124 -3.70 8.45 6.69
C ASN A 124 -3.29 8.24 5.23
N LYS A 125 -1.99 8.05 4.98
CA LYS A 125 -1.54 7.49 3.71
C LYS A 125 -1.94 6.01 3.67
N LYS A 126 -2.61 5.57 2.61
CA LYS A 126 -2.87 4.13 2.41
C LYS A 126 -1.67 3.51 1.72
N VAL A 127 -1.16 2.43 2.28
CA VAL A 127 -0.02 1.69 1.75
C VAL A 127 -0.37 0.21 1.63
N PHE A 128 0.20 -0.44 0.63
CA PHE A 128 0.12 -1.89 0.55
C PHE A 128 1.12 -2.52 1.50
N ILE A 129 0.76 -3.67 2.09
CA ILE A 129 1.67 -4.41 2.98
C ILE A 129 2.95 -4.86 2.25
N ASP A 130 2.85 -5.05 0.95
CA ASP A 130 3.98 -5.29 0.05
C ASP A 130 3.77 -4.51 -1.26
N PRO A 131 4.74 -3.71 -1.73
CA PRO A 131 4.61 -2.88 -2.92
C PRO A 131 4.33 -3.67 -4.20
N SER A 132 4.71 -4.95 -4.25
CA SER A 132 4.44 -5.81 -5.41
C SER A 132 2.95 -6.04 -5.66
N ILE A 133 2.11 -5.96 -4.61
CA ILE A 133 0.65 -6.03 -4.77
C ILE A 133 0.15 -4.78 -5.50
N ALA A 134 0.68 -3.60 -5.17
CA ALA A 134 0.34 -2.36 -5.87
C ALA A 134 0.78 -2.42 -7.35
N VAL A 135 1.99 -2.92 -7.62
CA VAL A 135 2.49 -3.12 -8.99
C VAL A 135 1.59 -4.08 -9.77
N ALA A 136 1.20 -5.21 -9.17
CA ALA A 136 0.27 -6.16 -9.77
C ALA A 136 -1.11 -5.54 -10.05
N ALA A 137 -1.65 -4.76 -9.09
CA ALA A 137 -2.94 -4.07 -9.23
C ALA A 137 -2.92 -3.00 -10.34
N LEU A 138 -1.78 -2.37 -10.58
CA LEU A 138 -1.57 -1.45 -11.71
C LEU A 138 -1.41 -2.18 -13.05
N ASN A 139 -1.32 -3.51 -13.04
CA ASN A 139 -0.93 -4.32 -14.20
C ASN A 139 0.42 -3.87 -14.78
N ALA A 140 1.34 -3.50 -13.90
CA ALA A 140 2.65 -2.98 -14.22
C ALA A 140 3.73 -4.06 -14.07
N ASN A 141 4.92 -3.78 -14.57
CA ASN A 141 6.08 -4.66 -14.53
C ASN A 141 7.36 -3.83 -14.38
N PRO A 142 8.55 -4.42 -14.19
CA PRO A 142 9.78 -3.66 -14.03
C PRO A 142 10.06 -2.69 -15.17
N LYS A 143 9.72 -3.07 -16.41
CA LYS A 143 9.95 -2.19 -17.57
C LYS A 143 9.05 -0.95 -17.57
N SER A 144 7.78 -1.10 -17.15
CA SER A 144 6.89 0.05 -16.99
C SER A 144 7.36 0.97 -15.86
N MET A 145 7.88 0.43 -14.76
CA MET A 145 8.44 1.21 -13.65
C MET A 145 9.74 1.95 -14.04
N GLU A 146 10.59 1.35 -14.88
CA GLU A 146 11.76 2.03 -15.45
C GLU A 146 11.37 3.24 -16.32
N ASN A 147 10.26 3.15 -17.02
CA ASN A 147 9.77 4.21 -17.91
C ASN A 147 8.95 5.29 -17.18
N ASP A 148 8.48 5.01 -15.97
CA ASP A 148 7.67 5.91 -15.13
C ASP A 148 8.25 5.95 -13.71
N LEU A 149 9.33 6.72 -13.56
CA LEU A 149 10.02 6.87 -12.29
C LEU A 149 9.21 7.68 -11.26
N GLU A 150 8.22 8.45 -11.70
CA GLU A 150 7.30 9.13 -10.79
C GLU A 150 6.42 8.11 -10.05
N THR A 151 5.75 7.24 -10.80
CA THR A 151 4.99 6.12 -10.20
C THR A 151 5.90 5.21 -9.38
N PHE A 152 7.12 4.92 -9.86
CA PHE A 152 8.08 4.12 -9.10
C PHE A 152 8.46 4.76 -7.77
N GLY A 153 8.53 6.10 -7.69
CA GLY A 153 8.79 6.82 -6.43
C GLY A 153 7.83 6.44 -5.31
N PHE A 154 6.53 6.39 -5.59
CA PHE A 154 5.51 5.96 -4.62
C PHE A 154 5.60 4.47 -4.26
N ILE A 155 5.96 3.63 -5.22
CA ILE A 155 6.22 2.19 -4.97
C ILE A 155 7.46 2.02 -4.11
N PHE A 156 8.50 2.82 -4.33
CA PHE A 156 9.72 2.82 -3.52
C PHE A 156 9.48 3.32 -2.10
N GLU A 157 8.69 4.38 -1.92
CA GLU A 157 8.26 4.83 -0.59
C GLU A 157 7.56 3.69 0.16
N ASN A 158 6.63 2.98 -0.49
CA ASN A 158 5.96 1.84 0.12
C ASN A 158 6.94 0.70 0.49
N LEU A 159 7.96 0.43 -0.36
CA LEU A 159 9.03 -0.52 -0.06
C LEU A 159 9.79 -0.10 1.21
N CYS A 160 10.16 1.15 1.33
CA CYS A 160 10.84 1.69 2.51
C CYS A 160 9.97 1.56 3.78
N ILE A 161 8.69 1.93 3.69
CA ILE A 161 7.74 1.80 4.82
C ILE A 161 7.65 0.35 5.28
N ARG A 162 7.51 -0.62 4.35
CA ARG A 162 7.46 -2.05 4.66
C ARG A 162 8.72 -2.51 5.38
N ASP A 163 9.88 -2.27 4.80
CA ASP A 163 11.15 -2.77 5.33
C ASP A 163 11.49 -2.12 6.67
N LEU A 164 11.33 -0.81 6.79
CA LEU A 164 11.50 -0.11 8.06
C LEU A 164 10.52 -0.61 9.13
N SER A 165 9.26 -0.90 8.76
CA SER A 165 8.29 -1.47 9.69
C SER A 165 8.71 -2.83 10.21
N VAL A 166 9.21 -3.72 9.35
CA VAL A 166 9.72 -5.04 9.74
C VAL A 166 10.89 -4.90 10.72
N TYR A 167 11.87 -4.05 10.39
CA TYR A 167 13.05 -3.85 11.25
C TYR A 167 12.69 -3.18 12.58
N THR A 168 11.79 -2.20 12.56
CA THR A 168 11.40 -1.42 13.73
C THR A 168 10.52 -2.21 14.69
N ASN A 169 9.65 -3.10 14.18
CA ASN A 169 8.77 -3.93 15.01
C ASN A 169 9.52 -4.79 16.01
N SER A 170 10.68 -5.34 15.64
CA SER A 170 11.53 -6.13 16.55
C SER A 170 12.01 -5.34 17.77
N HIS A 171 12.04 -4.01 17.67
CA HIS A 171 12.44 -3.08 18.74
C HIS A 171 11.24 -2.37 19.39
N GLY A 172 10.02 -2.83 19.08
CA GLY A 172 8.78 -2.24 19.62
C GLY A 172 8.48 -0.83 19.13
N GLY A 173 9.09 -0.44 18.00
CA GLY A 173 8.85 0.85 17.37
C GLY A 173 7.74 0.80 16.31
N LYS A 174 7.52 1.92 15.64
CA LYS A 174 6.56 2.09 14.54
C LYS A 174 7.16 3.01 13.48
N VAL A 175 6.69 2.84 12.25
CA VAL A 175 6.93 3.77 11.14
C VAL A 175 5.68 4.60 10.91
N SER A 176 5.87 5.88 10.68
CA SER A 176 4.83 6.86 10.39
C SER A 176 5.35 7.87 9.39
N TYR A 177 4.54 8.77 8.90
CA TYR A 177 4.99 9.92 8.13
C TYR A 177 4.83 11.21 8.94
N TYR A 178 5.52 12.29 8.55
CA TYR A 178 5.33 13.63 9.08
C TYR A 178 4.87 14.56 7.96
N HIS A 179 3.88 15.39 8.25
CA HIS A 179 3.44 16.47 7.38
C HIS A 179 2.91 17.62 8.22
N ASP A 180 3.33 18.83 7.89
CA ASP A 180 2.91 20.02 8.64
C ASP A 180 2.12 21.02 7.76
N LYS A 181 1.76 22.14 8.36
CA LYS A 181 0.99 23.20 7.70
C LYS A 181 1.78 24.00 6.67
N SER A 182 3.09 23.84 6.65
CA SER A 182 4.02 24.51 5.73
C SER A 182 4.40 23.61 4.56
N ASP A 183 3.66 22.49 4.39
CA ASP A 183 3.91 21.44 3.39
C ASP A 183 5.31 20.79 3.52
N LEU A 184 5.91 20.85 4.73
CA LEU A 184 7.09 20.07 5.01
C LEU A 184 6.66 18.61 5.23
N GLU A 185 7.23 17.70 4.46
CA GLU A 185 6.93 16.27 4.50
C GLU A 185 8.18 15.44 4.76
N ILE A 186 8.03 14.37 5.58
CA ILE A 186 8.99 13.31 5.78
C ILE A 186 8.25 11.99 5.61
N ASP A 187 8.61 11.21 4.62
CA ASP A 187 7.88 10.00 4.23
C ASP A 187 7.95 8.89 5.27
N CYS A 188 9.09 8.77 5.97
CA CYS A 188 9.31 7.74 6.97
C CYS A 188 9.90 8.34 8.25
N VAL A 189 9.15 8.30 9.33
CA VAL A 189 9.62 8.61 10.68
C VAL A 189 9.55 7.33 11.49
N VAL A 190 10.71 6.81 11.89
CA VAL A 190 10.83 5.70 12.84
C VAL A 190 10.75 6.25 14.25
N HIS A 191 9.81 5.76 15.05
CA HIS A 191 9.70 6.19 16.47
C HIS A 191 9.57 4.99 17.40
N LEU A 192 10.30 5.02 18.48
CA LEU A 192 10.38 3.98 19.49
C LEU A 192 9.50 4.31 20.71
N ARG A 193 9.17 3.29 21.49
CA ARG A 193 8.35 3.46 22.69
C ARG A 193 9.03 4.28 23.78
N ASP A 194 10.37 4.37 23.77
CA ASP A 194 11.16 5.16 24.71
C ASP A 194 11.24 6.65 24.35
N GLY A 195 10.57 7.06 23.25
CA GLY A 195 10.50 8.44 22.80
C GLY A 195 11.59 8.84 21.78
N ARG A 196 12.54 7.97 21.48
CA ARG A 196 13.52 8.22 20.40
C ARG A 196 12.85 8.12 19.03
N TYR A 197 13.30 8.95 18.10
CA TYR A 197 12.84 8.93 16.71
C TYR A 197 13.95 9.36 15.76
N ALA A 198 13.84 8.93 14.50
CA ALA A 198 14.71 9.28 13.39
C ALA A 198 13.90 9.43 12.10
#